data_2a35618b7593fbfa6cd53e5a92c43fa1
#
_entry.id   2a35618b7593fbfa6cd53e5a92c43fa1
#
_cell.length_a   1.000
_cell.length_b   1.000
_cell.length_c   1.000
_cell.angle_alpha   90.00
_cell.angle_beta   90.00
_cell.angle_gamma   90.00
#
_symmetry.space_group_name_H-M   'P 1'
#
loop_
_entity.id
_entity.type
_entity.pdbx_description
1 polymer ?
#
loop_
_entity_poly.entity_id
_entity_poly.type
_entity_poly.pdbx_seq_one_letter_code
_entity_poly.pdbx_strand_id
1 'polypeptide(L)'
;MKRTRVYRIRNKNRIDEKYHLFSICIYSDLSQIEMTSNDKTFLIAIVGSGPIGLECGLHALKHGYQFIIFESGDDIASNIRSWSHVRLFTPLHMNTSLLGKTIVDNVEKENQFLTGGEYIEQYLRPISHSLQSNIRLQHRVISIGRYHLDKFIILVESSQNGSEEYFIVDCVIDASGTFSCPNFSGPSYLPAINERILRHSKSSLITYRIPDLNAEKLGGKRILLIGKGHSAATSAVLLSKVKETHPETQLFWIIKQSIDHVPYCSNPEDPLQQRQQLADNVNQIYLNKSVFTEIYTNTVITKYSLSASSTTIDVTLDTSPSQILSNIDYIIVNTGSHPDRSLYANLNVQECYRTKGPLALAVKLLSSSNMDCLKQTNHGTDSMLTTEPNFFIVGNKSYGKQTNFLMQIGFQQVNEVFQLISKHIAI
;
A
#
# COMPACT_ATOMS: atom_id res chain seq x y z
N MET A 1 4.92 27.98 -22.28
CA MET A 1 5.40 27.49 -21.00
C MET A 1 4.63 28.22 -19.90
N LYS A 2 3.54 27.62 -19.39
CA LYS A 2 2.78 28.19 -18.27
C LYS A 2 3.41 27.66 -16.97
N ARG A 3 3.86 28.58 -16.10
CA ARG A 3 4.54 28.25 -14.85
C ARG A 3 3.53 27.81 -13.79
N THR A 4 3.62 26.57 -13.31
CA THR A 4 2.98 26.13 -12.06
C THR A 4 3.57 26.97 -10.92
N ARG A 5 2.74 27.68 -10.16
CA ARG A 5 3.22 28.46 -9.01
C ARG A 5 3.38 27.53 -7.81
N VAL A 6 4.62 27.24 -7.48
CA VAL A 6 5.02 26.57 -6.24
C VAL A 6 5.41 27.67 -5.25
N TYR A 7 4.79 27.69 -4.08
CA TYR A 7 5.13 28.64 -3.01
C TYR A 7 6.18 28.00 -2.11
N ARG A 8 7.38 28.55 -2.12
CA ARG A 8 8.51 28.09 -1.34
C ARG A 8 8.76 29.04 -0.17
N ILE A 9 8.56 28.57 1.05
CA ILE A 9 8.95 29.30 2.25
C ILE A 9 10.40 28.92 2.58
N ARG A 10 11.35 29.80 2.28
CA ARG A 10 12.76 29.63 2.70
C ARG A 10 12.94 30.15 4.11
N ASN A 11 13.25 29.28 5.04
CA ASN A 11 13.77 29.66 6.34
C ASN A 11 15.21 30.16 6.19
N LYS A 12 15.40 31.50 6.27
CA LYS A 12 16.71 32.11 6.43
C LYS A 12 16.87 32.45 7.91
N ASN A 13 17.42 31.54 8.69
CA ASN A 13 18.17 31.95 9.89
C ASN A 13 19.03 30.78 10.40
N ARG A 14 20.34 30.96 10.30
CA ARG A 14 21.33 30.28 11.14
C ARG A 14 21.18 30.85 12.54
N ILE A 15 20.88 30.04 13.52
CA ILE A 15 21.08 30.43 14.92
C ILE A 15 21.60 29.20 15.68
N ASP A 16 22.66 29.46 16.42
CA ASP A 16 23.37 28.53 17.30
C ASP A 16 22.54 28.07 18.49
N GLU A 17 22.81 26.84 18.84
CA GLU A 17 22.64 26.12 20.10
C GLU A 17 21.67 26.57 21.20
N LYS A 18 20.90 25.57 21.66
CA LYS A 18 20.25 25.39 22.97
C LYS A 18 18.83 25.97 23.15
N TYR A 19 17.89 25.01 23.23
CA TYR A 19 16.53 25.18 23.75
C TYR A 19 15.65 26.19 23.03
N HIS A 20 14.91 25.74 22.02
CA HIS A 20 13.88 26.59 21.43
C HIS A 20 12.49 25.97 21.42
N LEU A 21 11.66 26.62 22.22
CA LEU A 21 10.24 26.78 21.96
C LEU A 21 10.06 27.33 20.53
N PHE A 22 9.41 26.54 19.66
CA PHE A 22 9.00 27.01 18.35
C PHE A 22 7.88 28.06 18.50
N SER A 23 8.22 29.32 18.45
CA SER A 23 7.26 30.39 18.18
C SER A 23 7.02 30.47 16.70
N ILE A 24 5.84 30.07 16.28
CA ILE A 24 5.39 30.12 14.89
C ILE A 24 5.00 31.55 14.55
N CYS A 25 5.88 32.31 13.89
CA CYS A 25 5.50 33.51 13.15
C CYS A 25 4.95 33.12 11.77
N ILE A 26 3.70 32.62 11.72
CA ILE A 26 3.03 32.25 10.47
C ILE A 26 2.11 33.38 9.94
N TYR A 27 1.88 34.45 10.71
CA TYR A 27 0.78 35.38 10.40
C TYR A 27 1.16 36.62 9.56
N SER A 28 2.43 36.87 9.24
CA SER A 28 2.78 38.10 8.53
C SER A 28 2.99 38.01 7.01
N ASP A 29 3.17 36.82 6.45
CA ASP A 29 3.45 36.67 5.00
C ASP A 29 2.31 36.12 4.14
N LEU A 30 1.21 35.64 4.75
CA LEU A 30 0.05 35.19 3.99
C LEU A 30 -0.85 36.30 3.45
N SER A 31 -0.69 37.54 3.95
CA SER A 31 -1.49 38.68 3.54
C SER A 31 -1.09 39.33 2.21
N GLN A 32 0.02 38.91 1.60
CA GLN A 32 0.48 39.43 0.30
C GLN A 32 0.19 38.56 -0.91
N ILE A 33 -0.66 37.56 -0.78
CA ILE A 33 -1.13 36.75 -1.92
C ILE A 33 -2.36 37.44 -2.52
N GLU A 34 -2.19 38.58 -3.19
CA GLU A 34 -3.20 39.08 -4.09
C GLU A 34 -3.30 38.16 -5.31
N MET A 35 -4.39 37.43 -5.39
CA MET A 35 -4.79 36.70 -6.58
C MET A 35 -5.23 37.71 -7.65
N THR A 36 -4.39 37.99 -8.63
CA THR A 36 -4.88 38.62 -9.87
C THR A 36 -5.86 37.63 -10.51
N SER A 37 -7.15 38.00 -10.42
CA SER A 37 -8.26 37.32 -11.05
C SER A 37 -8.08 37.27 -12.56
N ASN A 38 -7.97 36.12 -13.20
CA ASN A 38 -8.58 35.77 -14.47
C ASN A 38 -8.22 34.37 -15.06
N ASP A 39 -7.62 33.44 -14.31
CA ASP A 39 -7.55 32.04 -14.74
C ASP A 39 -7.65 31.14 -13.51
N LYS A 40 -8.87 30.83 -13.07
CA LYS A 40 -9.13 29.77 -12.07
C LYS A 40 -8.88 28.42 -12.74
N THR A 41 -7.63 28.02 -12.83
CA THR A 41 -7.28 26.66 -13.26
C THR A 41 -7.44 25.71 -12.08
N PHE A 42 -8.37 24.76 -12.22
CA PHE A 42 -8.63 23.73 -11.21
C PHE A 42 -7.42 22.80 -11.09
N LEU A 43 -6.82 22.71 -9.90
CA LEU A 43 -5.61 21.94 -9.64
C LEU A 43 -5.93 20.71 -8.79
N ILE A 44 -5.53 19.54 -9.27
CA ILE A 44 -5.70 18.25 -8.61
C ILE A 44 -4.36 17.78 -8.02
N ALA A 45 -4.34 17.41 -6.73
CA ALA A 45 -3.24 16.68 -6.14
C ALA A 45 -3.58 15.18 -6.11
N ILE A 46 -2.67 14.35 -6.62
CA ILE A 46 -2.78 12.89 -6.61
C ILE A 46 -1.68 12.36 -5.69
N VAL A 47 -2.04 11.56 -4.68
CA VAL A 47 -1.10 10.99 -3.72
C VAL A 47 -0.77 9.55 -4.09
N GLY A 48 0.48 9.31 -4.49
CA GLY A 48 1.01 8.04 -4.95
C GLY A 48 1.05 7.89 -6.47
N SER A 49 2.15 7.38 -7.00
CA SER A 49 2.36 7.07 -8.42
C SER A 49 2.30 5.56 -8.72
N GLY A 50 1.50 4.81 -7.96
CA GLY A 50 1.14 3.44 -8.28
C GLY A 50 0.18 3.36 -9.47
N PRO A 51 -0.30 2.14 -9.84
CA PRO A 51 -1.17 1.96 -11.01
C PRO A 51 -2.40 2.89 -11.01
N ILE A 52 -3.04 3.05 -9.86
CA ILE A 52 -4.25 3.86 -9.75
C ILE A 52 -3.93 5.36 -9.75
N GLY A 53 -2.82 5.77 -9.14
CA GLY A 53 -2.40 7.17 -9.19
C GLY A 53 -1.96 7.62 -10.59
N LEU A 54 -1.26 6.76 -11.34
CA LEU A 54 -0.92 7.03 -12.74
C LEU A 54 -2.19 7.09 -13.62
N GLU A 55 -3.17 6.21 -13.38
CA GLU A 55 -4.47 6.29 -14.05
C GLU A 55 -5.21 7.59 -13.76
N CYS A 56 -5.18 8.07 -12.50
CA CYS A 56 -5.70 9.40 -12.17
C CYS A 56 -5.01 10.51 -12.98
N GLY A 57 -3.69 10.41 -13.15
CA GLY A 57 -2.92 11.34 -13.99
C GLY A 57 -3.37 11.31 -15.46
N LEU A 58 -3.61 10.13 -16.03
CA LEU A 58 -4.11 9.98 -17.39
C LEU A 58 -5.50 10.61 -17.56
N HIS A 59 -6.41 10.38 -16.62
CA HIS A 59 -7.72 11.01 -16.62
C HIS A 59 -7.64 12.53 -16.48
N ALA A 60 -6.78 13.06 -15.58
CA ALA A 60 -6.57 14.49 -15.46
C ALA A 60 -6.04 15.11 -16.76
N LEU A 61 -5.08 14.46 -17.40
CA LEU A 61 -4.55 14.87 -18.70
C LEU A 61 -5.63 14.87 -19.79
N LYS A 62 -6.40 13.80 -19.89
CA LYS A 62 -7.51 13.64 -20.85
C LYS A 62 -8.56 14.73 -20.71
N HIS A 63 -8.89 15.13 -19.48
CA HIS A 63 -9.90 16.16 -19.20
C HIS A 63 -9.32 17.59 -19.20
N GLY A 64 -8.01 17.76 -19.43
CA GLY A 64 -7.35 19.06 -19.47
C GLY A 64 -7.19 19.75 -18.10
N TYR A 65 -7.26 18.98 -17.01
CA TYR A 65 -7.04 19.53 -15.66
C TYR A 65 -5.56 19.71 -15.36
N GLN A 66 -5.22 20.70 -14.54
CA GLN A 66 -3.90 20.79 -13.95
C GLN A 66 -3.79 19.80 -12.80
N PHE A 67 -2.65 19.10 -12.69
CA PHE A 67 -2.46 18.13 -11.62
C PHE A 67 -0.98 17.97 -11.25
N ILE A 68 -0.78 17.46 -10.04
CA ILE A 68 0.54 17.06 -9.51
C ILE A 68 0.37 15.68 -8.88
N ILE A 69 1.27 14.74 -9.20
CA ILE A 69 1.36 13.43 -8.57
C ILE A 69 2.53 13.45 -7.59
N PHE A 70 2.28 13.24 -6.30
CA PHE A 70 3.31 13.12 -5.27
C PHE A 70 3.63 11.65 -5.02
N GLU A 71 4.89 11.27 -5.16
CA GLU A 71 5.41 9.94 -4.88
C GLU A 71 6.51 10.02 -3.81
N SER A 72 6.36 9.22 -2.76
CA SER A 72 7.31 9.19 -1.66
C SER A 72 8.62 8.46 -1.98
N GLY A 73 8.59 7.56 -2.95
CA GLY A 73 9.74 6.80 -3.41
C GLY A 73 10.63 7.59 -4.37
N ASP A 74 11.81 7.05 -4.60
CA ASP A 74 12.80 7.54 -5.58
C ASP A 74 12.43 7.23 -7.03
N ASP A 75 11.43 6.35 -7.21
CA ASP A 75 10.88 5.98 -8.51
C ASP A 75 9.38 5.70 -8.39
N ILE A 76 8.69 5.61 -9.54
CA ILE A 76 7.26 5.28 -9.59
C ILE A 76 6.97 3.91 -8.99
N ALA A 77 5.73 3.73 -8.53
CA ALA A 77 5.22 2.46 -8.04
C ALA A 77 6.12 1.80 -6.98
N SER A 78 6.73 2.59 -6.09
CA SER A 78 7.70 2.16 -5.08
C SER A 78 7.19 0.98 -4.23
N ASN A 79 5.90 0.93 -3.93
CA ASN A 79 5.28 -0.20 -3.23
C ASN A 79 5.33 -1.51 -4.05
N ILE A 80 5.07 -1.46 -5.37
CA ILE A 80 5.17 -2.65 -6.25
C ILE A 80 6.62 -3.06 -6.41
N ARG A 81 7.53 -2.10 -6.55
CA ARG A 81 8.98 -2.35 -6.62
C ARG A 81 9.49 -3.17 -5.44
N SER A 82 8.92 -2.95 -4.26
CA SER A 82 9.31 -3.69 -3.06
C SER A 82 8.97 -5.19 -3.07
N TRP A 83 8.14 -5.64 -4.02
CA TRP A 83 7.81 -7.04 -4.29
C TRP A 83 7.90 -7.36 -5.80
N SER A 84 8.83 -6.71 -6.49
CA SER A 84 9.04 -6.83 -7.94
C SER A 84 9.24 -8.27 -8.44
N HIS A 85 9.78 -9.16 -7.60
CA HIS A 85 9.99 -10.58 -7.88
C HIS A 85 8.71 -11.43 -7.80
N VAL A 86 7.62 -10.90 -7.23
CA VAL A 86 6.38 -11.66 -7.03
C VAL A 86 5.50 -11.61 -8.28
N ARG A 87 5.00 -12.77 -8.71
CA ARG A 87 4.09 -12.89 -9.86
C ARG A 87 2.67 -12.53 -9.47
N LEU A 88 2.01 -11.75 -10.33
CA LEU A 88 0.60 -11.39 -10.21
C LEU A 88 -0.30 -12.61 -10.47
N PHE A 89 -1.42 -12.73 -9.76
CA PHE A 89 -2.42 -13.77 -10.00
C PHE A 89 -3.31 -13.48 -11.19
N THR A 90 -3.40 -12.21 -11.56
CA THR A 90 -4.24 -11.71 -12.64
C THR A 90 -3.41 -11.56 -13.91
N PRO A 91 -3.94 -11.96 -15.07
CA PRO A 91 -3.28 -11.71 -16.35
C PRO A 91 -3.21 -10.22 -16.65
N LEU A 92 -2.33 -9.83 -17.58
CA LEU A 92 -2.05 -8.42 -17.88
C LEU A 92 -3.30 -7.62 -18.24
N HIS A 93 -4.23 -8.20 -19.02
CA HIS A 93 -5.47 -7.51 -19.43
C HIS A 93 -6.33 -7.06 -18.23
N MET A 94 -6.26 -7.75 -17.10
CA MET A 94 -6.95 -7.36 -15.86
C MET A 94 -6.21 -6.27 -15.08
N ASN A 95 -4.98 -5.98 -15.44
CA ASN A 95 -4.11 -5.00 -14.77
C ASN A 95 -3.85 -3.76 -15.64
N THR A 96 -4.56 -3.63 -16.76
CA THR A 96 -4.45 -2.51 -17.72
C THR A 96 -5.78 -1.78 -17.86
N SER A 97 -5.73 -0.47 -18.03
CA SER A 97 -6.91 0.37 -18.31
C SER A 97 -7.08 0.64 -19.80
N LEU A 98 -8.25 1.12 -20.18
CA LEU A 98 -8.50 1.54 -21.56
C LEU A 98 -7.60 2.72 -21.96
N LEU A 99 -7.40 3.70 -21.07
CA LEU A 99 -6.51 4.83 -21.35
C LEU A 99 -5.04 4.42 -21.38
N GLY A 100 -4.61 3.57 -20.46
CA GLY A 100 -3.24 3.05 -20.45
C GLY A 100 -2.90 2.29 -21.73
N LYS A 101 -3.85 1.51 -22.27
CA LYS A 101 -3.68 0.79 -23.54
C LYS A 101 -3.49 1.72 -24.75
N THR A 102 -3.90 2.98 -24.69
CA THR A 102 -3.65 3.94 -25.80
C THR A 102 -2.21 4.46 -25.81
N ILE A 103 -1.46 4.26 -24.72
CA ILE A 103 -0.07 4.73 -24.58
C ILE A 103 0.92 3.58 -24.73
N VAL A 104 0.53 2.39 -24.26
CA VAL A 104 1.40 1.21 -24.29
C VAL A 104 1.13 0.42 -25.55
N ASP A 105 1.98 0.59 -26.57
CA ASP A 105 1.98 -0.25 -27.76
C ASP A 105 2.35 -1.69 -27.41
N ASN A 106 1.72 -2.67 -28.04
CA ASN A 106 1.95 -4.12 -27.85
C ASN A 106 1.40 -4.74 -26.55
N VAL A 107 0.10 -4.58 -26.32
CA VAL A 107 -0.62 -5.45 -25.36
C VAL A 107 -0.91 -6.83 -25.99
N GLU A 108 -0.10 -7.27 -26.97
CA GLU A 108 -0.27 -8.57 -27.67
C GLU A 108 -0.22 -9.78 -26.72
N LYS A 109 0.29 -9.60 -25.49
CA LYS A 109 0.38 -10.64 -24.47
C LYS A 109 -0.64 -10.46 -23.34
N GLU A 110 -1.86 -10.11 -23.66
CA GLU A 110 -2.93 -9.81 -22.70
C GLU A 110 -3.14 -10.89 -21.62
N ASN A 111 -2.87 -12.15 -21.96
CA ASN A 111 -3.02 -13.28 -21.04
C ASN A 111 -1.73 -13.62 -20.26
N GLN A 112 -0.67 -12.83 -20.40
CA GLN A 112 0.56 -13.05 -19.68
C GLN A 112 0.42 -12.69 -18.20
N PHE A 113 1.02 -13.52 -17.34
CA PHE A 113 1.14 -13.25 -15.91
C PHE A 113 2.51 -12.63 -15.63
N LEU A 114 2.54 -11.35 -15.33
CA LEU A 114 3.76 -10.61 -15.08
C LEU A 114 4.15 -10.67 -13.59
N THR A 115 5.45 -10.55 -13.31
CA THR A 115 5.91 -10.16 -11.98
C THR A 115 5.63 -8.67 -11.74
N GLY A 116 5.71 -8.23 -10.47
CA GLY A 116 5.57 -6.81 -10.16
C GLY A 116 6.57 -5.92 -10.91
N GLY A 117 7.82 -6.39 -11.06
CA GLY A 117 8.87 -5.68 -11.81
C GLY A 117 8.57 -5.61 -13.30
N GLU A 118 8.21 -6.73 -13.91
CA GLU A 118 7.79 -6.76 -15.32
C GLU A 118 6.59 -5.85 -15.60
N TYR A 119 5.61 -5.82 -14.69
CA TYR A 119 4.45 -4.93 -14.79
C TYR A 119 4.83 -3.45 -14.71
N ILE A 120 5.78 -3.09 -13.83
CA ILE A 120 6.31 -1.72 -13.78
C ILE A 120 6.92 -1.35 -15.11
N GLU A 121 7.85 -2.16 -15.62
CA GLU A 121 8.64 -1.79 -16.81
C GLU A 121 7.81 -1.87 -18.11
N GLN A 122 6.91 -2.86 -18.24
CA GLN A 122 6.15 -3.05 -19.48
C GLN A 122 4.89 -2.17 -19.56
N TYR A 123 4.30 -1.78 -18.44
CA TYR A 123 3.05 -1.04 -18.44
C TYR A 123 3.11 0.31 -17.73
N LEU A 124 3.59 0.37 -16.49
CA LEU A 124 3.55 1.61 -15.71
C LEU A 124 4.61 2.62 -16.16
N ARG A 125 5.77 2.17 -16.59
CA ARG A 125 6.87 3.02 -17.02
C ARG A 125 6.53 3.86 -18.26
N PRO A 126 5.99 3.29 -19.35
CA PRO A 126 5.53 4.07 -20.50
C PRO A 126 4.48 5.13 -20.12
N ILE A 127 3.51 4.77 -19.24
CA ILE A 127 2.51 5.72 -18.75
C ILE A 127 3.18 6.85 -17.97
N SER A 128 4.12 6.52 -17.08
CA SER A 128 4.80 7.54 -16.28
C SER A 128 5.61 8.51 -17.13
N HIS A 129 6.19 8.07 -18.24
CA HIS A 129 6.90 8.95 -19.17
C HIS A 129 5.97 9.99 -19.80
N SER A 130 4.71 9.63 -20.12
CA SER A 130 3.73 10.59 -20.64
C SER A 130 3.29 11.63 -19.59
N LEU A 131 3.49 11.34 -18.30
CA LEU A 131 3.09 12.16 -17.16
C LEU A 131 4.27 12.79 -16.42
N GLN A 132 5.52 12.60 -16.88
CA GLN A 132 6.74 12.90 -16.12
C GLN A 132 6.84 14.35 -15.64
N SER A 133 6.31 15.32 -16.39
CA SER A 133 6.30 16.74 -15.98
C SER A 133 5.44 17.02 -14.74
N ASN A 134 4.51 16.13 -14.43
CA ASN A 134 3.54 16.27 -13.35
C ASN A 134 3.88 15.38 -12.14
N ILE A 135 4.85 14.47 -12.25
CA ILE A 135 5.25 13.57 -11.16
C ILE A 135 6.37 14.24 -10.34
N ARG A 136 6.19 14.24 -9.02
CA ARG A 136 7.17 14.65 -8.02
C ARG A 136 7.61 13.42 -7.23
N LEU A 137 8.72 12.81 -7.65
CA LEU A 137 9.38 11.73 -6.93
C LEU A 137 10.06 12.25 -5.66
N GLN A 138 10.21 11.37 -4.65
CA GLN A 138 10.82 11.70 -3.36
C GLN A 138 10.08 12.83 -2.61
N HIS A 139 8.80 12.99 -2.90
CA HIS A 139 7.93 13.96 -2.25
C HIS A 139 6.80 13.21 -1.52
N ARG A 140 6.94 13.12 -0.20
CA ARG A 140 5.98 12.46 0.68
C ARG A 140 4.93 13.46 1.14
N VAL A 141 3.66 13.18 0.89
CA VAL A 141 2.55 13.89 1.54
C VAL A 141 2.51 13.49 3.01
N ILE A 142 2.63 14.45 3.90
CA ILE A 142 2.66 14.26 5.36
C ILE A 142 1.27 14.47 5.95
N SER A 143 0.58 15.53 5.54
CA SER A 143 -0.73 15.89 6.08
C SER A 143 -1.54 16.70 5.09
N ILE A 144 -2.85 16.55 5.14
CA ILE A 144 -3.81 17.25 4.31
C ILE A 144 -4.82 17.92 5.24
N GLY A 145 -5.08 19.21 5.01
CA GLY A 145 -6.07 19.99 5.75
C GLY A 145 -6.90 20.87 4.83
N ARG A 146 -7.99 21.44 5.36
CA ARG A 146 -8.74 22.48 4.65
C ARG A 146 -8.01 23.80 4.67
N TYR A 147 -7.98 24.46 3.51
CA TYR A 147 -7.53 25.82 3.33
C TYR A 147 -8.69 26.63 2.75
N HIS A 148 -9.33 27.44 3.58
CA HIS A 148 -10.62 28.03 3.30
C HIS A 148 -11.72 26.96 3.04
N LEU A 149 -12.88 27.36 2.53
CA LEU A 149 -14.01 26.43 2.35
C LEU A 149 -13.88 25.52 1.10
N ASP A 150 -13.11 25.96 0.11
CA ASP A 150 -13.08 25.40 -1.24
C ASP A 150 -11.75 24.75 -1.64
N LYS A 151 -10.69 24.90 -0.83
CA LYS A 151 -9.35 24.39 -1.15
C LYS A 151 -8.79 23.49 -0.06
N PHE A 152 -7.75 22.76 -0.45
CA PHE A 152 -6.92 22.00 0.48
C PHE A 152 -5.52 22.60 0.58
N ILE A 153 -4.92 22.47 1.75
CA ILE A 153 -3.50 22.68 1.98
C ILE A 153 -2.85 21.34 2.29
N ILE A 154 -1.76 21.05 1.58
CA ILE A 154 -1.05 19.77 1.68
C ILE A 154 0.37 20.06 2.12
N LEU A 155 0.79 19.47 3.23
CA LEU A 155 2.18 19.48 3.67
C LEU A 155 2.93 18.33 2.99
N VAL A 156 4.00 18.66 2.27
CA VAL A 156 4.82 17.70 1.53
C VAL A 156 6.26 17.81 1.98
N GLU A 157 6.87 16.68 2.33
CA GLU A 157 8.28 16.55 2.69
C GLU A 157 9.09 15.99 1.54
N SER A 158 10.22 16.61 1.20
CA SER A 158 11.20 16.06 0.28
C SER A 158 12.14 15.10 1.01
N SER A 159 12.17 13.84 0.58
CA SER A 159 13.08 12.83 1.15
C SER A 159 14.56 13.08 0.80
N GLN A 160 14.86 13.97 -0.16
CA GLN A 160 16.23 14.30 -0.55
C GLN A 160 16.97 15.13 0.51
N ASN A 161 16.28 16.07 1.12
CA ASN A 161 16.88 17.06 2.01
C ASN A 161 16.05 17.35 3.27
N GLY A 162 14.92 16.66 3.47
CA GLY A 162 14.01 16.91 4.58
C GLY A 162 13.29 18.27 4.53
N SER A 163 13.31 18.97 3.38
CA SER A 163 12.57 20.23 3.27
C SER A 163 11.07 19.98 3.16
N GLU A 164 10.29 20.86 3.79
CA GLU A 164 8.84 20.84 3.74
C GLU A 164 8.29 21.98 2.91
N GLU A 165 7.24 21.73 2.14
CA GLU A 165 6.54 22.74 1.33
C GLU A 165 5.03 22.56 1.48
N TYR A 166 4.28 23.69 1.40
CA TYR A 166 2.84 23.68 1.29
C TYR A 166 2.38 23.79 -0.16
N PHE A 167 1.39 22.99 -0.52
CA PHE A 167 0.67 23.09 -1.80
C PHE A 167 -0.79 23.39 -1.54
N ILE A 168 -1.34 24.38 -2.25
CA ILE A 168 -2.76 24.73 -2.21
C ILE A 168 -3.40 24.19 -3.48
N VAL A 169 -4.44 23.34 -3.34
CA VAL A 169 -5.09 22.65 -4.44
C VAL A 169 -6.61 22.64 -4.28
N ASP A 170 -7.34 22.43 -5.38
CA ASP A 170 -8.80 22.41 -5.40
C ASP A 170 -9.38 21.02 -5.11
N CYS A 171 -8.63 19.96 -5.43
CA CYS A 171 -9.06 18.57 -5.27
C CYS A 171 -7.89 17.71 -4.84
N VAL A 172 -8.17 16.70 -4.02
CA VAL A 172 -7.18 15.68 -3.62
C VAL A 172 -7.72 14.30 -3.92
N ILE A 173 -6.92 13.47 -4.61
CA ILE A 173 -7.19 12.06 -4.85
C ILE A 173 -6.11 11.22 -4.14
N ASP A 174 -6.49 10.53 -3.08
CA ASP A 174 -5.61 9.65 -2.32
C ASP A 174 -5.57 8.25 -2.96
N ALA A 175 -4.53 7.99 -3.73
CA ALA A 175 -4.20 6.71 -4.37
C ALA A 175 -2.97 6.04 -3.73
N SER A 176 -2.63 6.38 -2.48
CA SER A 176 -1.39 5.95 -1.79
C SER A 176 -1.36 4.46 -1.43
N GLY A 177 -2.51 3.76 -1.52
CA GLY A 177 -2.62 2.33 -1.19
C GLY A 177 -2.48 2.03 0.31
N THR A 178 -2.15 0.77 0.64
CA THR A 178 -2.05 0.30 2.03
C THR A 178 -0.70 -0.34 2.35
N PHE A 179 0.14 -0.61 1.35
CA PHE A 179 1.31 -1.47 1.50
C PHE A 179 2.41 -0.89 2.40
N SER A 180 2.45 0.43 2.56
CA SER A 180 3.35 1.13 3.48
C SER A 180 2.98 0.94 4.96
N CYS A 181 1.75 0.48 5.26
CA CYS A 181 1.23 0.28 6.61
C CYS A 181 0.91 -1.20 6.89
N PRO A 182 1.92 -2.09 7.03
CA PRO A 182 1.69 -3.49 7.36
C PRO A 182 1.12 -3.64 8.77
N ASN A 183 0.24 -4.63 8.93
CA ASN A 183 -0.29 -5.02 10.23
C ASN A 183 0.81 -5.67 11.08
N PHE A 184 0.73 -5.46 12.38
CA PHE A 184 1.61 -6.11 13.33
C PHE A 184 1.24 -7.58 13.57
N SER A 185 2.18 -8.34 14.13
CA SER A 185 2.06 -9.79 14.35
C SER A 185 1.32 -10.17 15.63
N GLY A 186 1.19 -9.25 16.57
CA GLY A 186 0.62 -9.53 17.90
C GLY A 186 -0.91 -9.68 17.90
N PRO A 187 -1.52 -9.83 19.09
CA PRO A 187 -2.95 -10.02 19.27
C PRO A 187 -3.75 -8.89 18.61
N SER A 188 -4.82 -9.24 17.88
CA SER A 188 -5.71 -8.26 17.22
C SER A 188 -5.01 -7.24 16.31
N TYR A 189 -3.83 -7.61 15.76
CA TYR A 189 -2.94 -6.74 14.98
C TYR A 189 -2.33 -5.57 15.77
N LEU A 190 -2.34 -5.65 17.09
CA LEU A 190 -1.51 -4.81 17.94
C LEU A 190 -0.04 -5.23 17.79
N PRO A 191 0.92 -4.32 18.00
CA PRO A 191 2.31 -4.73 18.08
C PRO A 191 2.50 -5.75 19.21
N ALA A 192 3.19 -6.86 18.94
CA ALA A 192 3.76 -7.66 20.01
C ALA A 192 4.78 -6.79 20.81
N ILE A 193 5.01 -7.12 22.05
CA ILE A 193 6.00 -6.38 22.86
C ILE A 193 7.34 -6.35 22.11
N ASN A 194 7.95 -5.20 21.97
CA ASN A 194 9.19 -4.90 21.25
C ASN A 194 9.12 -4.99 19.71
N GLU A 195 8.00 -5.37 19.08
CA GLU A 195 7.90 -5.46 17.62
C GLU A 195 8.20 -4.12 16.92
N ARG A 196 7.71 -3.01 17.49
CA ARG A 196 7.99 -1.67 16.95
C ARG A 196 9.48 -1.33 16.94
N ILE A 197 10.18 -1.68 18.03
CA ILE A 197 11.62 -1.45 18.15
C ILE A 197 12.37 -2.30 17.12
N LEU A 198 12.04 -3.58 17.00
CA LEU A 198 12.66 -4.49 16.02
C LEU A 198 12.47 -4.00 14.58
N ARG A 199 11.26 -3.55 14.25
CA ARG A 199 10.95 -3.03 12.90
C ARG A 199 11.85 -1.86 12.51
N HIS A 200 12.17 -0.97 13.45
CA HIS A 200 12.97 0.24 13.19
C HIS A 200 14.48 -0.01 13.29
N SER A 201 14.91 -0.78 14.30
CA SER A 201 16.34 -0.91 14.62
C SER A 201 17.00 -2.18 14.09
N LYS A 202 16.23 -3.20 13.71
CA LYS A 202 16.69 -4.53 13.30
C LYS A 202 15.95 -5.03 12.05
N SER A 203 15.78 -4.18 11.05
CA SER A 203 15.09 -4.53 9.79
C SER A 203 15.75 -5.70 9.04
N SER A 204 17.00 -6.04 9.35
CA SER A 204 17.68 -7.22 8.81
C SER A 204 17.18 -8.55 9.41
N LEU A 205 16.48 -8.53 10.55
CA LEU A 205 15.97 -9.72 11.25
C LEU A 205 14.47 -9.93 11.07
N ILE A 206 13.72 -8.90 10.67
CA ILE A 206 12.28 -8.95 10.49
C ILE A 206 11.84 -8.21 9.22
N THR A 207 11.04 -8.86 8.40
CA THR A 207 10.44 -8.25 7.21
C THR A 207 8.91 -8.37 7.22
N TYR A 208 8.25 -7.40 6.57
CA TYR A 208 6.79 -7.43 6.33
C TYR A 208 6.47 -7.68 4.84
N ARG A 209 7.47 -8.12 4.09
CA ARG A 209 7.39 -8.38 2.65
C ARG A 209 7.56 -9.87 2.37
N ILE A 210 7.18 -10.28 1.17
CA ILE A 210 7.53 -11.61 0.65
C ILE A 210 9.05 -11.60 0.38
N PRO A 211 9.82 -12.59 0.88
CA PRO A 211 11.26 -12.61 0.71
C PRO A 211 11.65 -12.78 -0.77
N ASP A 212 12.72 -12.12 -1.19
CA ASP A 212 13.35 -12.35 -2.49
C ASP A 212 14.52 -13.33 -2.32
N LEU A 213 14.32 -14.56 -2.79
CA LEU A 213 15.33 -15.62 -2.66
C LEU A 213 16.63 -15.35 -3.42
N ASN A 214 16.62 -14.44 -4.41
CA ASN A 214 17.83 -14.03 -5.12
C ASN A 214 18.67 -13.03 -4.32
N ALA A 215 17.99 -12.21 -3.49
CA ALA A 215 18.63 -11.18 -2.67
C ALA A 215 18.94 -11.66 -1.25
N GLU A 216 18.16 -12.62 -0.73
CA GLU A 216 18.19 -13.03 0.67
C GLU A 216 18.80 -14.43 0.84
N LYS A 217 19.87 -14.52 1.60
CA LYS A 217 20.52 -15.82 1.95
C LYS A 217 19.77 -16.45 3.12
N LEU A 218 18.79 -17.30 2.82
CA LEU A 218 17.92 -17.93 3.80
C LEU A 218 18.32 -19.37 4.16
N GLY A 219 19.17 -20.02 3.39
CA GLY A 219 19.63 -21.39 3.64
C GLY A 219 20.33 -21.53 4.99
N GLY A 220 20.10 -22.64 5.70
CA GLY A 220 20.69 -22.96 7.01
C GLY A 220 20.15 -22.18 8.20
N LYS A 221 19.17 -21.28 7.98
CA LYS A 221 18.61 -20.42 9.02
C LYS A 221 17.39 -21.00 9.70
N ARG A 222 17.09 -20.48 10.88
CA ARG A 222 15.83 -20.66 11.60
C ARG A 222 14.89 -19.51 11.21
N ILE A 223 13.84 -19.81 10.45
CA ILE A 223 12.96 -18.80 9.84
C ILE A 223 11.55 -18.97 10.37
N LEU A 224 10.95 -17.87 10.77
CA LEU A 224 9.57 -17.80 11.24
C LEU A 224 8.70 -17.09 10.21
N LEU A 225 7.70 -17.78 9.68
CA LEU A 225 6.61 -17.22 8.85
C LEU A 225 5.39 -16.94 9.71
N ILE A 226 4.76 -15.77 9.56
CA ILE A 226 3.55 -15.37 10.29
C ILE A 226 2.48 -14.92 9.32
N GLY A 227 1.30 -15.53 9.39
CA GLY A 227 0.14 -15.13 8.60
C GLY A 227 -0.51 -16.26 7.81
N LYS A 228 -1.69 -15.96 7.21
CA LYS A 228 -2.51 -16.90 6.42
C LYS A 228 -3.08 -16.25 5.14
N GLY A 229 -2.62 -15.08 4.74
CA GLY A 229 -3.01 -14.43 3.47
C GLY A 229 -2.24 -15.00 2.28
N HIS A 230 -2.56 -14.51 1.05
CA HIS A 230 -1.85 -14.93 -0.17
C HIS A 230 -0.35 -14.64 -0.11
N SER A 231 0.08 -13.55 0.55
CA SER A 231 1.50 -13.28 0.75
C SER A 231 2.18 -14.35 1.60
N ALA A 232 1.50 -14.83 2.66
CA ALA A 232 2.03 -15.93 3.48
C ALA A 232 2.07 -17.24 2.68
N ALA A 233 1.06 -17.51 1.85
CA ALA A 233 1.06 -18.64 0.92
C ALA A 233 2.25 -18.60 -0.03
N THR A 234 2.48 -17.46 -0.67
CA THR A 234 3.63 -17.25 -1.56
C THR A 234 4.96 -17.46 -0.82
N SER A 235 5.09 -16.87 0.39
CA SER A 235 6.29 -17.06 1.22
C SER A 235 6.50 -18.52 1.62
N ALA A 236 5.42 -19.26 1.96
CA ALA A 236 5.52 -20.69 2.30
C ALA A 236 6.04 -21.52 1.12
N VAL A 237 5.54 -21.26 -0.10
CA VAL A 237 6.03 -21.93 -1.32
C VAL A 237 7.48 -21.56 -1.63
N LEU A 238 7.89 -20.31 -1.41
CA LEU A 238 9.29 -19.92 -1.57
C LEU A 238 10.19 -20.59 -0.53
N LEU A 239 9.78 -20.64 0.73
CA LEU A 239 10.53 -21.27 1.81
C LEU A 239 10.65 -22.80 1.64
N SER A 240 9.63 -23.47 1.05
CA SER A 240 9.76 -24.90 0.75
C SER A 240 10.91 -25.18 -0.23
N LYS A 241 11.11 -24.30 -1.23
CA LYS A 241 12.26 -24.41 -2.17
C LYS A 241 13.60 -24.19 -1.48
N VAL A 242 13.65 -23.25 -0.49
CA VAL A 242 14.85 -23.08 0.33
C VAL A 242 15.14 -24.36 1.12
N LYS A 243 14.11 -24.98 1.71
CA LYS A 243 14.24 -26.24 2.46
C LYS A 243 14.70 -27.41 1.59
N GLU A 244 14.24 -27.48 0.33
CA GLU A 244 14.68 -28.49 -0.66
C GLU A 244 16.17 -28.37 -0.99
N THR A 245 16.67 -27.13 -1.15
CA THR A 245 18.07 -26.86 -1.48
C THR A 245 19.00 -26.82 -0.26
N HIS A 246 18.45 -26.52 0.91
CA HIS A 246 19.13 -26.40 2.20
C HIS A 246 18.38 -27.17 3.28
N PRO A 247 18.51 -28.51 3.34
CA PRO A 247 17.75 -29.35 4.27
C PRO A 247 17.96 -29.02 5.75
N GLU A 248 19.06 -28.38 6.12
CA GLU A 248 19.36 -27.92 7.49
C GLU A 248 18.53 -26.71 7.92
N THR A 249 17.87 -26.00 7.00
CA THR A 249 17.00 -24.85 7.30
C THR A 249 15.82 -25.30 8.17
N GLN A 250 15.55 -24.55 9.23
CA GLN A 250 14.39 -24.80 10.12
C GLN A 250 13.30 -23.77 9.85
N LEU A 251 12.12 -24.24 9.49
CA LEU A 251 10.98 -23.38 9.15
C LEU A 251 9.88 -23.53 10.20
N PHE A 252 9.43 -22.40 10.72
CA PHE A 252 8.31 -22.32 11.66
C PHE A 252 7.20 -21.48 11.03
N TRP A 253 5.95 -21.86 11.24
CA TRP A 253 4.81 -21.14 10.70
C TRP A 253 3.76 -20.89 11.78
N ILE A 254 3.40 -19.62 12.00
CA ILE A 254 2.36 -19.22 12.94
C ILE A 254 1.13 -18.76 12.20
N ILE A 255 0.00 -19.38 12.48
CA ILE A 255 -1.32 -19.08 11.95
C ILE A 255 -2.23 -18.71 13.12
N LYS A 256 -2.73 -17.49 13.15
CA LYS A 256 -3.58 -16.98 14.23
C LYS A 256 -4.93 -17.71 14.31
N GLN A 257 -5.46 -18.18 13.17
CA GLN A 257 -6.74 -18.87 13.13
C GLN A 257 -6.56 -20.36 13.45
N SER A 258 -7.61 -20.96 13.97
CA SER A 258 -7.74 -22.41 13.97
C SER A 258 -7.87 -22.93 12.53
N ILE A 259 -7.28 -24.08 12.26
CA ILE A 259 -7.31 -24.74 10.95
C ILE A 259 -7.89 -26.15 11.15
N ASP A 260 -9.05 -26.41 10.54
CA ASP A 260 -9.71 -27.69 10.69
C ASP A 260 -9.06 -28.76 9.79
N HIS A 261 -8.78 -28.45 8.52
CA HIS A 261 -8.19 -29.39 7.57
C HIS A 261 -6.97 -28.79 6.86
N VAL A 262 -7.17 -27.75 6.05
CA VAL A 262 -6.11 -27.05 5.30
C VAL A 262 -6.29 -25.54 5.39
N PRO A 263 -5.18 -24.76 5.32
CA PRO A 263 -5.26 -23.33 5.54
C PRO A 263 -5.95 -22.54 4.44
N TYR A 264 -5.99 -23.05 3.20
CA TYR A 264 -6.54 -22.31 2.05
C TYR A 264 -7.68 -23.09 1.40
N CYS A 265 -8.75 -22.37 1.06
CA CYS A 265 -9.82 -22.94 0.26
C CYS A 265 -9.31 -23.17 -1.16
N SER A 266 -9.36 -24.40 -1.62
CA SER A 266 -9.12 -24.76 -3.01
C SER A 266 -10.45 -24.83 -3.75
N ASN A 267 -10.55 -24.12 -4.87
CA ASN A 267 -11.73 -24.14 -5.73
C ASN A 267 -11.30 -24.47 -7.17
N PRO A 268 -11.53 -25.69 -7.66
CA PRO A 268 -11.18 -26.07 -9.04
C PRO A 268 -11.79 -25.21 -10.14
N GLU A 269 -12.88 -24.51 -9.81
CA GLU A 269 -13.56 -23.58 -10.71
C GLU A 269 -13.12 -22.11 -10.51
N ASP A 270 -12.02 -21.86 -9.79
CA ASP A 270 -11.51 -20.51 -9.60
C ASP A 270 -11.06 -19.93 -10.96
N PRO A 271 -11.67 -18.85 -11.46
CA PRO A 271 -11.25 -18.22 -12.71
C PRO A 271 -9.79 -17.73 -12.69
N LEU A 272 -9.22 -17.49 -11.50
CA LEU A 272 -7.82 -17.14 -11.33
C LEU A 272 -6.98 -18.40 -11.06
N GLN A 273 -6.65 -19.14 -12.11
CA GLN A 273 -5.90 -20.39 -12.02
C GLN A 273 -4.60 -20.30 -11.18
N GLN A 274 -3.88 -19.17 -11.27
CA GLN A 274 -2.67 -18.94 -10.48
C GLN A 274 -2.97 -18.85 -8.98
N ARG A 275 -4.12 -18.28 -8.59
CA ARG A 275 -4.57 -18.22 -7.20
C ARG A 275 -4.92 -19.60 -6.68
N GLN A 276 -5.64 -20.39 -7.46
CA GLN A 276 -5.96 -21.77 -7.12
C GLN A 276 -4.69 -22.60 -6.98
N GLN A 277 -3.81 -22.58 -7.98
CA GLN A 277 -2.55 -23.34 -7.94
C GLN A 277 -1.70 -22.99 -6.71
N LEU A 278 -1.67 -21.71 -6.30
CA LEU A 278 -1.00 -21.31 -5.07
C LEU A 278 -1.66 -21.95 -3.84
N ALA A 279 -3.00 -21.94 -3.76
CA ALA A 279 -3.74 -22.56 -2.66
C ALA A 279 -3.45 -24.07 -2.56
N ASP A 280 -3.47 -24.77 -3.70
CA ASP A 280 -3.18 -26.20 -3.77
C ASP A 280 -1.74 -26.52 -3.34
N ASN A 281 -0.78 -25.79 -3.87
CA ASN A 281 0.64 -25.98 -3.52
C ASN A 281 0.89 -25.78 -2.03
N VAL A 282 0.34 -24.72 -1.44
CA VAL A 282 0.58 -24.46 -0.02
C VAL A 282 -0.19 -25.40 0.89
N ASN A 283 -1.35 -25.92 0.46
CA ASN A 283 -2.07 -26.96 1.19
C ASN A 283 -1.27 -28.27 1.20
N GLN A 284 -0.63 -28.63 0.09
CA GLN A 284 0.27 -29.78 0.03
C GLN A 284 1.48 -29.58 0.97
N ILE A 285 2.07 -28.40 0.99
CA ILE A 285 3.17 -28.05 1.91
C ILE A 285 2.71 -28.17 3.38
N TYR A 286 1.51 -27.70 3.70
CA TYR A 286 0.93 -27.78 5.05
C TYR A 286 0.72 -29.22 5.51
N LEU A 287 0.24 -30.09 4.62
CA LEU A 287 0.02 -31.50 4.88
C LEU A 287 1.33 -32.29 4.95
N ASN A 288 2.35 -31.87 4.20
CA ASN A 288 3.69 -32.46 4.22
C ASN A 288 4.50 -31.93 5.40
N LYS A 289 4.38 -32.62 6.54
CA LYS A 289 5.04 -32.26 7.81
C LYS A 289 6.58 -32.21 7.76
N SER A 290 7.21 -32.61 6.65
CA SER A 290 8.67 -32.55 6.51
C SER A 290 9.20 -31.17 6.08
N VAL A 291 8.36 -30.29 5.54
CA VAL A 291 8.76 -28.96 5.06
C VAL A 291 8.94 -27.99 6.23
N PHE A 292 7.91 -27.84 7.04
CA PHE A 292 7.97 -27.00 8.23
C PHE A 292 8.35 -27.85 9.45
N THR A 293 9.33 -27.35 10.21
CA THR A 293 9.75 -27.96 11.48
C THR A 293 8.58 -28.01 12.45
N GLU A 294 7.79 -26.93 12.51
CA GLU A 294 6.57 -26.86 13.31
C GLU A 294 5.60 -25.80 12.74
N ILE A 295 4.30 -26.10 12.83
CA ILE A 295 3.22 -25.20 12.47
C ILE A 295 2.32 -24.99 13.68
N TYR A 296 2.20 -23.75 14.11
CA TYR A 296 1.36 -23.32 15.22
C TYR A 296 0.07 -22.71 14.68
N THR A 297 -1.05 -23.34 14.96
CA THR A 297 -2.39 -22.80 14.65
C THR A 297 -3.04 -22.25 15.92
N ASN A 298 -4.05 -21.38 15.78
CA ASN A 298 -4.71 -20.71 16.91
C ASN A 298 -3.71 -20.06 17.88
N THR A 299 -2.62 -19.49 17.34
CA THR A 299 -1.49 -19.00 18.14
C THR A 299 -1.14 -17.58 17.71
N VAL A 300 -0.84 -16.72 18.67
CA VAL A 300 -0.37 -15.35 18.44
C VAL A 300 0.97 -15.10 19.12
N ILE A 301 1.68 -14.09 18.67
CA ILE A 301 2.95 -13.68 19.26
C ILE A 301 2.67 -12.59 20.30
N THR A 302 3.22 -12.75 21.49
CA THR A 302 3.07 -11.76 22.57
C THR A 302 4.30 -10.88 22.74
N LYS A 303 5.51 -11.41 22.47
CA LYS A 303 6.76 -10.68 22.72
C LYS A 303 7.89 -11.14 21.81
N TYR A 304 8.72 -10.19 21.41
CA TYR A 304 10.04 -10.40 20.84
C TYR A 304 11.13 -10.01 21.82
N SER A 305 12.20 -10.79 21.90
CA SER A 305 13.38 -10.49 22.71
C SER A 305 14.63 -10.73 21.88
N LEU A 306 15.56 -9.80 21.85
CA LEU A 306 16.85 -10.04 21.22
C LEU A 306 17.62 -11.06 22.06
N SER A 307 18.28 -12.01 21.39
CA SER A 307 19.23 -12.91 22.04
C SER A 307 20.40 -12.14 22.67
N ALA A 308 21.16 -12.77 23.54
CA ALA A 308 22.33 -12.16 24.16
C ALA A 308 23.37 -11.66 23.13
N SER A 309 23.49 -12.36 21.99
CA SER A 309 24.36 -11.97 20.85
C SER A 309 23.77 -10.82 20.01
N SER A 310 22.50 -10.46 20.20
CA SER A 310 21.76 -9.48 19.37
C SER A 310 21.69 -9.83 17.87
N THR A 311 21.95 -11.08 17.51
CA THR A 311 21.94 -11.58 16.11
C THR A 311 20.72 -12.42 15.80
N THR A 312 19.99 -12.89 16.79
CA THR A 312 18.76 -13.69 16.67
C THR A 312 17.69 -13.15 17.60
N ILE A 313 16.46 -13.63 17.40
CA ILE A 313 15.27 -13.19 18.14
C ILE A 313 14.64 -14.40 18.82
N ASP A 314 14.30 -14.25 20.11
CA ASP A 314 13.43 -15.16 20.82
C ASP A 314 11.99 -14.67 20.72
N VAL A 315 11.08 -15.55 20.34
CA VAL A 315 9.67 -15.24 20.06
C VAL A 315 8.80 -15.96 21.08
N THR A 316 8.10 -15.20 21.91
CA THR A 316 7.16 -15.73 22.92
C THR A 316 5.77 -15.90 22.30
N LEU A 317 5.20 -17.10 22.43
CA LEU A 317 3.90 -17.48 21.94
C LEU A 317 2.84 -17.47 23.06
N ASP A 318 1.61 -17.15 22.67
CA ASP A 318 0.42 -17.28 23.51
C ASP A 318 -0.08 -18.74 23.47
N THR A 319 0.61 -19.60 24.16
CA THR A 319 0.27 -21.02 24.33
C THR A 319 0.14 -21.34 25.81
N SER A 320 -0.50 -22.44 26.16
CA SER A 320 -0.64 -22.88 27.55
C SER A 320 -0.02 -24.27 27.75
N PRO A 321 1.17 -24.38 28.36
CA PRO A 321 2.04 -23.29 28.87
C PRO A 321 2.63 -22.42 27.76
N SER A 322 3.06 -21.18 28.11
CA SER A 322 3.70 -20.28 27.17
C SER A 322 5.00 -20.86 26.62
N GLN A 323 5.14 -20.87 25.30
CA GLN A 323 6.33 -21.36 24.61
C GLN A 323 7.20 -20.23 24.10
N ILE A 324 8.50 -20.50 24.00
CA ILE A 324 9.48 -19.58 23.41
C ILE A 324 10.18 -20.29 22.25
N LEU A 325 10.06 -19.73 21.04
CA LEU A 325 10.88 -20.10 19.91
C LEU A 325 12.18 -19.34 19.98
N SER A 326 13.25 -20.00 20.40
CA SER A 326 14.54 -19.36 20.60
C SER A 326 15.38 -19.34 19.35
N ASN A 327 16.27 -18.32 19.25
CA ASN A 327 17.28 -18.20 18.20
C ASN A 327 16.70 -18.16 16.78
N ILE A 328 15.65 -17.40 16.54
CA ILE A 328 15.12 -17.18 15.20
C ILE A 328 16.02 -16.17 14.48
N ASP A 329 16.57 -16.56 13.33
CA ASP A 329 17.45 -15.75 12.50
C ASP A 329 16.70 -14.75 11.63
N TYR A 330 15.48 -15.10 11.20
CA TYR A 330 14.72 -14.27 10.28
C TYR A 330 13.20 -14.44 10.47
N ILE A 331 12.48 -13.34 10.51
CA ILE A 331 11.03 -13.31 10.71
C ILE A 331 10.34 -12.66 9.51
N ILE A 332 9.36 -13.37 8.94
CA ILE A 332 8.54 -12.91 7.82
C ILE A 332 7.11 -12.71 8.33
N VAL A 333 6.68 -11.45 8.40
CA VAL A 333 5.35 -11.04 8.89
C VAL A 333 4.43 -10.74 7.71
N ASN A 334 3.64 -11.71 7.28
CA ASN A 334 2.68 -11.56 6.18
C ASN A 334 1.23 -11.49 6.70
N THR A 335 0.98 -10.55 7.58
CA THR A 335 -0.31 -10.33 8.27
C THR A 335 -1.25 -9.37 7.52
N GLY A 336 -0.88 -8.96 6.30
CA GLY A 336 -1.60 -7.97 5.51
C GLY A 336 -1.25 -6.54 5.89
N SER A 337 -2.04 -5.59 5.39
CA SER A 337 -1.83 -4.16 5.58
C SER A 337 -3.15 -3.44 5.87
N HIS A 338 -3.06 -2.18 6.27
CA HIS A 338 -4.22 -1.33 6.54
C HIS A 338 -4.02 0.07 5.94
N PRO A 339 -5.11 0.85 5.72
CA PRO A 339 -5.00 2.21 5.22
C PRO A 339 -4.25 3.12 6.20
N ASP A 340 -3.35 3.94 5.68
CA ASP A 340 -2.83 5.08 6.44
C ASP A 340 -3.85 6.21 6.44
N ARG A 341 -4.45 6.47 7.59
CA ARG A 341 -5.45 7.52 7.78
C ARG A 341 -4.86 8.81 8.35
N SER A 342 -3.58 8.78 8.74
CA SER A 342 -2.90 9.94 9.30
C SER A 342 -2.82 11.09 8.31
N LEU A 343 -2.76 10.80 7.00
CA LEU A 343 -2.68 11.79 5.93
C LEU A 343 -3.84 12.81 5.97
N TYR A 344 -5.05 12.34 6.26
CA TYR A 344 -6.27 13.16 6.27
C TYR A 344 -6.96 13.22 7.63
N ALA A 345 -6.19 13.04 8.70
CA ALA A 345 -6.71 13.11 10.07
C ALA A 345 -7.35 14.47 10.41
N ASN A 346 -6.96 15.53 9.69
CA ASN A 346 -7.49 16.89 9.85
C ASN A 346 -8.72 17.18 8.95
N LEU A 347 -9.19 16.20 8.19
CA LEU A 347 -10.38 16.32 7.34
C LEU A 347 -11.56 15.59 7.98
N ASN A 348 -12.77 16.05 7.65
CA ASN A 348 -14.01 15.44 8.15
C ASN A 348 -14.44 14.24 7.29
N VAL A 349 -13.58 13.21 7.17
CA VAL A 349 -13.87 12.00 6.40
C VAL A 349 -14.56 10.96 7.29
N GLN A 350 -15.80 10.61 6.95
CA GLN A 350 -16.49 9.51 7.62
C GLN A 350 -16.01 8.16 7.08
N GLU A 351 -15.61 7.29 8.00
CA GLU A 351 -15.10 5.95 7.70
C GLU A 351 -15.92 4.87 8.41
N CYS A 352 -16.00 3.72 7.78
CA CYS A 352 -16.56 2.54 8.42
C CYS A 352 -15.60 2.04 9.51
N TYR A 353 -16.07 1.98 10.75
CA TYR A 353 -15.25 1.51 11.88
C TYR A 353 -14.70 0.09 11.66
N ARG A 354 -15.49 -0.81 11.05
CA ARG A 354 -15.11 -2.21 10.80
C ARG A 354 -14.05 -2.35 9.69
N THR A 355 -14.29 -1.70 8.54
CA THR A 355 -13.42 -1.86 7.36
C THR A 355 -12.28 -0.85 7.33
N LYS A 356 -12.41 0.30 8.01
CA LYS A 356 -11.46 1.42 7.93
C LYS A 356 -11.35 2.04 6.53
N GLY A 357 -12.33 1.82 5.67
CA GLY A 357 -12.51 2.50 4.38
C GLY A 357 -13.59 3.57 4.43
N PRO A 358 -13.72 4.41 3.39
CA PRO A 358 -14.78 5.44 3.27
C PRO A 358 -16.16 4.83 3.45
N LEU A 359 -17.02 5.52 4.22
CA LEU A 359 -18.29 4.96 4.66
C LEU A 359 -19.20 4.56 3.51
N ALA A 360 -19.33 5.41 2.48
CA ALA A 360 -20.22 5.17 1.34
C ALA A 360 -19.88 3.87 0.60
N LEU A 361 -18.60 3.65 0.27
CA LEU A 361 -18.13 2.42 -0.37
C LEU A 361 -18.22 1.23 0.58
N ALA A 362 -17.85 1.41 1.85
CA ALA A 362 -17.86 0.33 2.83
C ALA A 362 -19.27 -0.26 3.05
N VAL A 363 -20.32 0.58 3.07
CA VAL A 363 -21.71 0.12 3.16
C VAL A 363 -22.05 -0.78 1.98
N LYS A 364 -21.71 -0.39 0.76
CA LYS A 364 -21.98 -1.19 -0.45
C LYS A 364 -21.20 -2.50 -0.46
N LEU A 365 -19.92 -2.46 -0.07
CA LEU A 365 -19.08 -3.67 0.03
C LEU A 365 -19.59 -4.65 1.09
N LEU A 366 -20.10 -4.16 2.23
CA LEU A 366 -20.62 -5.01 3.30
C LEU A 366 -22.01 -5.56 3.01
N SER A 367 -22.82 -4.86 2.19
CA SER A 367 -24.16 -5.33 1.77
C SER A 367 -24.11 -6.31 0.62
N SER A 368 -23.02 -6.35 -0.16
CA SER A 368 -22.84 -7.34 -1.22
C SER A 368 -22.54 -8.71 -0.62
N SER A 369 -23.36 -9.71 -0.94
CA SER A 369 -23.17 -11.10 -0.49
C SER A 369 -21.98 -11.80 -1.19
N ASN A 370 -21.42 -11.20 -2.24
CA ASN A 370 -20.33 -11.79 -3.02
C ASN A 370 -18.96 -11.45 -2.40
N MET A 371 -18.34 -12.45 -1.79
CA MET A 371 -16.95 -12.36 -1.31
C MET A 371 -15.91 -12.53 -2.42
N ASP A 372 -16.30 -12.97 -3.62
CA ASP A 372 -15.41 -13.16 -4.75
C ASP A 372 -15.11 -11.83 -5.44
N CYS A 373 -13.82 -11.49 -5.50
CA CYS A 373 -13.34 -10.25 -6.11
C CYS A 373 -13.71 -10.13 -7.61
N LEU A 374 -13.86 -11.24 -8.34
CA LEU A 374 -14.21 -11.24 -9.76
C LEU A 374 -15.70 -11.00 -10.02
N LYS A 375 -16.55 -11.23 -9.02
CA LYS A 375 -18.01 -10.99 -9.10
C LYS A 375 -18.40 -9.60 -8.59
N GLN A 376 -17.44 -8.77 -8.22
CA GLN A 376 -17.71 -7.42 -7.80
C GLN A 376 -18.09 -6.57 -9.00
N THR A 377 -19.23 -5.91 -8.88
CA THR A 377 -19.71 -4.94 -9.86
C THR A 377 -19.32 -3.54 -9.43
N ASN A 378 -19.31 -2.62 -10.38
CA ASN A 378 -19.19 -1.19 -10.12
C ASN A 378 -20.25 -0.74 -9.10
N HIS A 379 -19.80 -0.01 -8.08
CA HIS A 379 -20.67 0.49 -7.00
C HIS A 379 -21.27 1.87 -7.28
N GLY A 380 -20.94 2.48 -8.44
CA GLY A 380 -21.43 3.76 -8.93
C GLY A 380 -20.77 4.97 -8.26
N THR A 381 -20.88 6.13 -8.89
CA THR A 381 -20.23 7.39 -8.49
C THR A 381 -20.48 7.77 -7.04
N ASP A 382 -21.69 7.54 -6.52
CA ASP A 382 -22.04 7.88 -5.13
C ASP A 382 -21.19 7.14 -4.10
N SER A 383 -20.62 5.97 -4.47
CA SER A 383 -19.74 5.23 -3.57
C SER A 383 -18.37 5.87 -3.40
N MET A 384 -17.98 6.74 -4.33
CA MET A 384 -16.70 7.47 -4.29
C MET A 384 -16.78 8.76 -3.50
N LEU A 385 -17.98 9.21 -3.14
CA LEU A 385 -18.16 10.40 -2.32
C LEU A 385 -17.67 10.16 -0.89
N THR A 386 -16.94 11.12 -0.38
CA THR A 386 -16.65 11.25 1.05
C THR A 386 -17.46 12.39 1.64
N THR A 387 -17.52 12.51 2.96
CA THR A 387 -18.13 13.68 3.62
C THR A 387 -17.31 14.95 3.45
N GLU A 388 -16.11 14.83 2.89
CA GLU A 388 -15.21 15.93 2.58
C GLU A 388 -15.28 16.23 1.06
N PRO A 389 -15.95 17.29 0.61
CA PRO A 389 -16.09 17.59 -0.82
C PRO A 389 -14.74 17.74 -1.52
N ASN A 390 -14.61 17.18 -2.75
CA ASN A 390 -13.38 17.17 -3.56
C ASN A 390 -12.18 16.42 -2.92
N PHE A 391 -12.46 15.57 -1.91
CA PHE A 391 -11.48 14.64 -1.38
C PHE A 391 -11.94 13.21 -1.69
N PHE A 392 -11.13 12.45 -2.42
CA PHE A 392 -11.45 11.11 -2.86
C PHE A 392 -10.38 10.12 -2.42
N ILE A 393 -10.79 8.91 -2.04
CA ILE A 393 -9.90 7.79 -1.73
C ILE A 393 -10.18 6.67 -2.72
N VAL A 394 -9.16 6.28 -3.49
CA VAL A 394 -9.28 5.30 -4.57
C VAL A 394 -8.29 4.15 -4.42
N GLY A 395 -8.50 3.11 -5.22
CA GLY A 395 -7.63 1.94 -5.23
C GLY A 395 -7.79 1.08 -3.97
N ASN A 396 -6.79 0.29 -3.67
CA ASN A 396 -6.82 -0.65 -2.53
C ASN A 396 -7.12 0.04 -1.19
N LYS A 397 -6.71 1.31 -1.02
CA LYS A 397 -6.96 2.08 0.20
C LYS A 397 -8.45 2.29 0.46
N SER A 398 -9.25 2.50 -0.58
CA SER A 398 -10.69 2.68 -0.46
C SER A 398 -11.44 1.44 0.06
N TYR A 399 -10.84 0.26 -0.12
CA TYR A 399 -11.36 -1.02 0.40
C TYR A 399 -11.05 -1.22 1.90
N GLY A 400 -10.18 -0.39 2.45
CA GLY A 400 -9.82 -0.47 3.86
C GLY A 400 -9.06 -1.76 4.19
N LYS A 401 -9.65 -2.59 5.07
CA LYS A 401 -9.11 -3.90 5.47
C LYS A 401 -9.62 -5.05 4.60
N GLN A 402 -10.46 -4.80 3.62
CA GLN A 402 -10.95 -5.85 2.73
C GLN A 402 -9.88 -6.22 1.70
N THR A 403 -9.76 -7.50 1.39
CA THR A 403 -8.67 -8.07 0.57
C THR A 403 -9.08 -8.43 -0.85
N ASN A 404 -10.33 -8.13 -1.22
CA ASN A 404 -10.93 -8.51 -2.50
C ASN A 404 -10.84 -7.41 -3.59
N PHE A 405 -9.93 -6.46 -3.43
CA PHE A 405 -9.65 -5.43 -4.43
C PHE A 405 -8.90 -5.99 -5.64
N LEU A 406 -9.31 -5.59 -6.85
CA LEU A 406 -8.62 -5.84 -8.12
C LEU A 406 -8.32 -4.51 -8.82
N MET A 407 -7.25 -4.46 -9.64
CA MET A 407 -6.86 -3.23 -10.35
C MET A 407 -7.94 -2.72 -11.29
N GLN A 408 -8.69 -3.61 -11.97
CA GLN A 408 -9.83 -3.23 -12.80
C GLN A 408 -10.86 -2.39 -12.06
N ILE A 409 -11.14 -2.74 -10.80
CA ILE A 409 -12.06 -1.98 -9.94
C ILE A 409 -11.48 -0.59 -9.67
N GLY A 410 -10.19 -0.49 -9.40
CA GLY A 410 -9.52 0.79 -9.19
C GLY A 410 -9.58 1.70 -10.41
N PHE A 411 -9.43 1.16 -11.61
CA PHE A 411 -9.59 1.91 -12.86
C PHE A 411 -11.03 2.42 -13.05
N GLN A 412 -12.02 1.61 -12.69
CA GLN A 412 -13.43 2.03 -12.69
C GLN A 412 -13.69 3.15 -11.68
N GLN A 413 -13.13 3.04 -10.45
CA GLN A 413 -13.23 4.10 -9.43
C GLN A 413 -12.65 5.42 -9.93
N VAL A 414 -11.52 5.40 -10.62
CA VAL A 414 -10.93 6.62 -11.21
C VAL A 414 -11.89 7.26 -12.20
N ASN A 415 -12.47 6.47 -13.12
CA ASN A 415 -13.46 7.00 -14.06
C ASN A 415 -14.67 7.63 -13.35
N GLU A 416 -15.17 7.02 -12.28
CA GLU A 416 -16.27 7.56 -11.45
C GLU A 416 -15.91 8.87 -10.76
N VAL A 417 -14.70 8.95 -10.18
CA VAL A 417 -14.21 10.17 -9.53
C VAL A 417 -14.13 11.31 -10.54
N PHE A 418 -13.60 11.06 -11.76
CA PHE A 418 -13.51 12.11 -12.76
C PHE A 418 -14.87 12.55 -13.32
N GLN A 419 -15.88 11.65 -13.32
CA GLN A 419 -17.27 12.05 -13.59
C GLN A 419 -17.82 13.01 -12.53
N LEU A 420 -17.49 12.78 -11.23
CA LEU A 420 -17.88 13.66 -10.14
C LEU A 420 -17.19 15.03 -10.23
N ILE A 421 -15.88 15.05 -10.47
CA ILE A 421 -15.09 16.28 -10.64
C ILE A 421 -15.66 17.11 -11.80
N SER A 422 -15.92 16.48 -12.95
CA SER A 422 -16.46 17.20 -14.13
C SER A 422 -17.85 17.80 -13.86
N LYS A 423 -18.70 17.12 -13.12
CA LYS A 423 -20.02 17.65 -12.72
C LYS A 423 -19.89 18.85 -11.78
N HIS A 424 -18.92 18.80 -10.85
CA HIS A 424 -18.72 19.88 -9.87
C HIS A 424 -18.20 21.17 -10.51
N ILE A 425 -17.36 21.07 -11.53
CA ILE A 425 -16.78 22.24 -12.23
C ILE A 425 -17.78 22.83 -13.24
N ALA A 426 -18.74 22.05 -13.72
CA ALA A 426 -19.76 22.51 -14.66
C ALA A 426 -20.90 23.33 -14.01
N ILE A 427 -20.93 23.42 -12.67
CA ILE A 427 -21.88 24.22 -11.87
C ILE A 427 -21.18 25.53 -11.46
#